data_20c967b6a9c3ac1bfe273c2037fc5f51
#
_entry.id   20c967b6a9c3ac1bfe273c2037fc5f51
#
_cell.length_a   1.000
_cell.length_b   1.000
_cell.length_c   1.000
_cell.angle_alpha   90.00
_cell.angle_beta   90.00
_cell.angle_gamma   90.00
#
_symmetry.space_group_name_H-M   'P 1'
#
loop_
_entity.id
_entity.type
_entity.pdbx_description
1 polymer ?
#
loop_
_entity_poly.entity_id
_entity_poly.type
_entity_poly.pdbx_seq_one_letter_code
_entity_poly.pdbx_strand_id
1 'polypeptide(L)'
;NEDKETEIKEEQQEISNQLKQETTAQNNNQKEGDNKDNIKQQQKSTGQKIKQMAEDLEQAFAGGAGGSSVAEDAEMLRQILDNLITFSFKQEQLFEELQTADPELGRFAEGIRSEQQLRQMFEHVDDSLFALSLRRAELSEVVNEQITEVYYNIDKSLESIAENRIYQGVSYQQYVLTAANELADLLADIL
;
A
#
# COMPACT_ATOMS: atom_id res chain seq x y z
N ASN A 1 -12.83 -16.60 5.10
CA ASN A 1 -12.40 -15.26 4.68
C ASN A 1 -12.49 -14.24 5.83
N GLU A 2 -13.60 -14.20 6.57
CA GLU A 2 -13.81 -13.28 7.71
C GLU A 2 -12.65 -13.29 8.75
N ASP A 3 -12.10 -14.47 9.06
CA ASP A 3 -11.01 -14.58 10.03
C ASP A 3 -9.69 -13.96 9.51
N LYS A 4 -9.36 -14.18 8.23
CA LYS A 4 -8.16 -13.61 7.60
C LYS A 4 -8.27 -12.09 7.44
N GLU A 5 -9.45 -11.61 7.12
CA GLU A 5 -9.77 -10.21 6.96
C GLU A 5 -9.66 -9.46 8.29
N THR A 6 -10.20 -10.02 9.35
CA THR A 6 -10.08 -9.46 10.70
C THR A 6 -8.60 -9.37 11.12
N GLU A 7 -7.82 -10.40 10.82
CA GLU A 7 -6.38 -10.44 11.11
C GLU A 7 -5.59 -9.37 10.35
N ILE A 8 -5.91 -9.15 9.05
CA ILE A 8 -5.29 -8.10 8.24
C ILE A 8 -5.64 -6.71 8.79
N LYS A 9 -6.91 -6.47 9.15
CA LYS A 9 -7.34 -5.19 9.75
C LYS A 9 -6.64 -4.91 11.08
N GLU A 10 -6.49 -5.92 11.93
CA GLU A 10 -5.78 -5.77 13.19
C GLU A 10 -4.29 -5.46 12.98
N GLU A 11 -3.63 -6.13 12.04
CA GLU A 11 -2.22 -5.87 11.69
C GLU A 11 -2.05 -4.45 11.12
N GLN A 12 -2.93 -4.01 10.22
CA GLN A 12 -2.89 -2.66 9.66
C GLN A 12 -3.06 -1.59 10.74
N GLN A 13 -4.00 -1.81 11.67
CA GLN A 13 -4.23 -0.89 12.77
C GLN A 13 -3.04 -0.82 13.72
N GLU A 14 -2.36 -1.95 13.95
CA GLU A 14 -1.14 -2.00 14.75
C GLU A 14 0.01 -1.27 14.08
N ILE A 15 0.22 -1.47 12.77
CA ILE A 15 1.21 -0.74 11.95
C ILE A 15 0.94 0.77 12.03
N SER A 16 -0.30 1.20 11.81
CA SER A 16 -0.69 2.62 11.89
C SER A 16 -0.42 3.22 13.27
N ASN A 17 -0.71 2.48 14.34
CA ASN A 17 -0.46 2.93 15.71
C ASN A 17 1.04 3.00 16.03
N GLN A 18 1.83 2.05 15.55
CA GLN A 18 3.28 2.07 15.71
C GLN A 18 3.91 3.25 14.97
N LEU A 19 3.47 3.53 13.74
CA LEU A 19 3.91 4.70 12.96
C LEU A 19 3.57 6.02 13.65
N LYS A 20 2.35 6.14 14.23
CA LYS A 20 1.94 7.32 15.00
C LYS A 20 2.78 7.51 16.27
N GLN A 21 3.19 6.42 16.93
CA GLN A 21 4.06 6.48 18.11
C GLN A 21 5.48 6.89 17.73
N GLU A 22 6.02 6.44 16.60
CA GLU A 22 7.34 6.86 16.10
C GLU A 22 7.39 8.35 15.78
N THR A 23 6.33 8.90 15.18
CA THR A 23 6.24 10.34 14.86
C THR A 23 6.23 11.22 16.12
N THR A 24 5.71 10.68 17.24
CA THR A 24 5.73 11.38 18.54
C THR A 24 6.98 11.13 19.36
N ALA A 25 7.76 10.09 19.06
CA ALA A 25 8.92 9.65 19.85
C ALA A 25 10.29 10.16 19.35
N GLN A 26 10.32 11.14 18.43
CA GLN A 26 11.57 11.77 17.93
C GLN A 26 12.48 12.38 19.01
N ASN A 27 12.20 12.12 20.29
CA ASN A 27 12.97 12.62 21.42
C ASN A 27 13.73 11.55 22.22
N ASN A 28 13.80 10.28 21.82
CA ASN A 28 14.57 9.27 22.54
C ASN A 28 15.24 8.24 21.61
N ASN A 29 16.49 8.47 21.32
CA ASN A 29 17.41 7.81 20.38
C ASN A 29 17.79 6.34 20.65
N GLN A 30 17.01 5.47 21.27
CA GLN A 30 17.47 4.10 21.60
C GLN A 30 16.49 2.93 21.34
N LYS A 31 15.31 3.18 20.77
CA LYS A 31 14.34 2.12 20.41
C LYS A 31 13.96 2.07 18.92
N GLU A 32 14.65 2.80 18.07
CA GLU A 32 14.28 2.96 16.66
C GLU A 32 14.49 1.69 15.80
N GLY A 33 15.51 0.89 16.10
CA GLY A 33 15.84 -0.29 15.28
C GLY A 33 14.82 -1.42 15.38
N ASP A 34 14.45 -1.78 16.60
CA ASP A 34 13.56 -2.93 16.85
C ASP A 34 12.12 -2.69 16.34
N ASN A 35 11.68 -1.44 16.35
CA ASN A 35 10.31 -1.10 15.93
C ASN A 35 10.17 -1.09 14.40
N LYS A 36 11.19 -0.63 13.68
CA LYS A 36 11.22 -0.62 12.21
C LYS A 36 11.25 -2.04 11.61
N ASP A 37 12.04 -2.93 12.20
CA ASP A 37 12.09 -4.33 11.77
C ASP A 37 10.76 -5.04 12.02
N ASN A 38 10.04 -4.69 13.08
CA ASN A 38 8.72 -5.23 13.37
C ASN A 38 7.66 -4.73 12.38
N ILE A 39 7.64 -3.42 12.09
CA ILE A 39 6.74 -2.83 11.06
C ILE A 39 6.97 -3.48 9.70
N LYS A 40 8.23 -3.63 9.29
CA LYS A 40 8.60 -4.28 8.04
C LYS A 40 8.14 -5.74 7.97
N GLN A 41 8.28 -6.48 9.06
CA GLN A 41 7.84 -7.87 9.13
C GLN A 41 6.31 -7.97 9.05
N GLN A 42 5.60 -7.06 9.71
CA GLN A 42 4.14 -6.97 9.62
C GLN A 42 3.67 -6.62 8.22
N GLN A 43 4.30 -5.65 7.55
CA GLN A 43 3.97 -5.29 6.16
C GLN A 43 4.19 -6.46 5.20
N LYS A 44 5.27 -7.24 5.36
CA LYS A 44 5.50 -8.47 4.57
C LYS A 44 4.44 -9.52 4.82
N SER A 45 4.07 -9.74 6.08
CA SER A 45 3.01 -10.68 6.46
C SER A 45 1.68 -10.27 5.84
N THR A 46 1.31 -8.99 5.95
CA THR A 46 0.09 -8.44 5.37
C THR A 46 0.08 -8.56 3.86
N GLY A 47 1.18 -8.23 3.18
CA GLY A 47 1.30 -8.41 1.73
C GLY A 47 1.14 -9.87 1.28
N GLN A 48 1.65 -10.83 2.04
CA GLN A 48 1.46 -12.25 1.77
C GLN A 48 0.01 -12.70 1.99
N LYS A 49 -0.66 -12.18 3.02
CA LYS A 49 -2.08 -12.47 3.29
C LYS A 49 -2.98 -11.91 2.20
N ILE A 50 -2.73 -10.69 1.74
CA ILE A 50 -3.45 -10.08 0.61
C ILE A 50 -3.29 -10.92 -0.65
N LYS A 51 -2.05 -11.38 -0.95
CA LYS A 51 -1.81 -12.27 -2.08
C LYS A 51 -2.58 -13.58 -1.97
N GLN A 52 -2.59 -14.20 -0.81
CA GLN A 52 -3.33 -15.44 -0.58
C GLN A 52 -4.84 -15.23 -0.70
N MET A 53 -5.36 -14.09 -0.22
CA MET A 53 -6.76 -13.72 -0.43
C MET A 53 -7.10 -13.53 -1.90
N ALA A 54 -6.22 -12.90 -2.69
CA ALA A 54 -6.42 -12.77 -4.13
C ALA A 54 -6.47 -14.14 -4.83
N GLU A 55 -5.60 -15.08 -4.45
CA GLU A 55 -5.61 -16.47 -4.96
C GLU A 55 -6.86 -17.25 -4.51
N ASP A 56 -7.28 -17.14 -3.25
CA ASP A 56 -8.51 -17.76 -2.71
C ASP A 56 -9.75 -17.22 -3.44
N LEU A 57 -9.74 -15.93 -3.77
CA LEU A 57 -10.78 -15.24 -4.54
C LEU A 57 -10.88 -15.81 -5.95
N GLU A 58 -9.75 -15.94 -6.65
CA GLU A 58 -9.68 -16.53 -7.99
C GLU A 58 -10.30 -17.94 -8.01
N GLN A 59 -10.03 -18.77 -6.98
CA GLN A 59 -10.63 -20.09 -6.85
C GLN A 59 -12.14 -20.04 -6.59
N ALA A 60 -12.61 -19.07 -5.79
CA ALA A 60 -14.03 -18.90 -5.50
C ALA A 60 -14.83 -18.51 -6.77
N PHE A 61 -14.24 -17.69 -7.64
CA PHE A 61 -14.88 -17.25 -8.89
C PHE A 61 -14.80 -18.28 -10.01
N ALA A 62 -13.74 -19.08 -10.08
CA ALA A 62 -13.61 -20.16 -11.06
C ALA A 62 -14.69 -21.25 -10.91
N GLY A 63 -15.34 -21.34 -9.73
CA GLY A 63 -16.40 -22.31 -9.42
C GLY A 63 -17.84 -21.84 -9.66
N GLY A 64 -18.09 -20.56 -10.00
CA GLY A 64 -19.43 -19.97 -10.06
C GLY A 64 -19.91 -19.64 -11.47
N ALA A 65 -20.85 -20.40 -12.00
CA ALA A 65 -21.59 -20.09 -13.25
C ALA A 65 -22.61 -18.95 -13.03
N GLY A 66 -22.14 -17.72 -12.87
CA GLY A 66 -22.96 -16.51 -12.76
C GLY A 66 -22.49 -15.45 -13.75
N GLY A 67 -23.36 -15.04 -14.66
CA GLY A 67 -23.31 -14.01 -15.68
C GLY A 67 -21.95 -13.33 -16.02
N SER A 68 -21.64 -13.18 -17.28
CA SER A 68 -20.35 -12.67 -17.81
C SER A 68 -19.86 -11.38 -17.16
N SER A 69 -20.74 -10.49 -16.70
CA SER A 69 -20.38 -9.23 -16.06
C SER A 69 -19.76 -9.39 -14.65
N VAL A 70 -20.24 -10.33 -13.86
CA VAL A 70 -19.71 -10.59 -12.50
C VAL A 70 -18.32 -11.23 -12.60
N ALA A 71 -18.13 -12.16 -13.53
CA ALA A 71 -16.83 -12.77 -13.78
C ALA A 71 -15.79 -11.75 -14.31
N GLU A 72 -16.22 -10.80 -15.15
CA GLU A 72 -15.36 -9.72 -15.65
C GLU A 72 -14.96 -8.75 -14.52
N ASP A 73 -15.90 -8.38 -13.66
CA ASP A 73 -15.63 -7.50 -12.51
C ASP A 73 -14.68 -8.17 -11.52
N ALA A 74 -14.86 -9.48 -11.27
CA ALA A 74 -13.97 -10.27 -10.43
C ALA A 74 -12.54 -10.36 -11.00
N GLU A 75 -12.41 -10.61 -12.31
CA GLU A 75 -11.10 -10.64 -12.96
C GLU A 75 -10.43 -9.26 -12.93
N MET A 76 -11.17 -8.18 -13.14
CA MET A 76 -10.66 -6.83 -13.02
C MET A 76 -10.16 -6.54 -11.59
N LEU A 77 -10.92 -6.94 -10.58
CA LEU A 77 -10.53 -6.75 -9.19
C LEU A 77 -9.28 -7.57 -8.82
N ARG A 78 -9.18 -8.81 -9.31
CA ARG A 78 -7.95 -9.62 -9.15
C ARG A 78 -6.73 -8.91 -9.72
N GLN A 79 -6.85 -8.33 -10.92
CA GLN A 79 -5.76 -7.58 -11.55
C GLN A 79 -5.39 -6.32 -10.76
N ILE A 80 -6.37 -5.63 -10.20
CA ILE A 80 -6.14 -4.46 -9.34
C ILE A 80 -5.36 -4.89 -8.08
N LEU A 81 -5.77 -5.97 -7.43
CA LEU A 81 -5.08 -6.52 -6.26
C LEU A 81 -3.64 -6.95 -6.57
N ASP A 82 -3.40 -7.63 -7.68
CA ASP A 82 -2.06 -7.99 -8.14
C ASP A 82 -1.17 -6.75 -8.37
N ASN A 83 -1.74 -5.69 -8.95
CA ASN A 83 -1.05 -4.43 -9.17
C ASN A 83 -0.74 -3.71 -7.85
N LEU A 84 -1.66 -3.70 -6.89
CA LEU A 84 -1.45 -3.14 -5.56
C LEU A 84 -0.36 -3.90 -4.79
N ILE A 85 -0.37 -5.22 -4.82
CA ILE A 85 0.68 -6.05 -4.22
C ILE A 85 2.04 -5.72 -4.82
N THR A 86 2.10 -5.65 -6.16
CA THR A 86 3.34 -5.30 -6.87
C THR A 86 3.81 -3.90 -6.52
N PHE A 87 2.89 -2.95 -6.42
CA PHE A 87 3.17 -1.58 -5.98
C PHE A 87 3.74 -1.58 -4.56
N SER A 88 3.08 -2.25 -3.60
CA SER A 88 3.51 -2.31 -2.20
C SER A 88 4.91 -2.90 -2.04
N PHE A 89 5.24 -3.99 -2.74
CA PHE A 89 6.59 -4.56 -2.69
C PHE A 89 7.66 -3.61 -3.25
N LYS A 90 7.38 -2.92 -4.35
CA LYS A 90 8.32 -1.95 -4.92
C LYS A 90 8.48 -0.71 -4.03
N GLN A 91 7.40 -0.26 -3.41
CA GLN A 91 7.43 0.83 -2.46
C GLN A 91 8.24 0.45 -1.21
N GLU A 92 8.09 -0.77 -0.71
CA GLU A 92 8.90 -1.30 0.40
C GLU A 92 10.38 -1.35 0.02
N GLN A 93 10.71 -1.82 -1.18
CA GLN A 93 12.10 -1.85 -1.66
C GLN A 93 12.70 -0.45 -1.69
N LEU A 94 11.99 0.54 -2.25
CA LEU A 94 12.45 1.92 -2.29
C LEU A 94 12.62 2.51 -0.89
N PHE A 95 11.69 2.22 0.02
CA PHE A 95 11.79 2.60 1.42
C PHE A 95 13.08 2.06 2.07
N GLU A 96 13.39 0.78 1.87
CA GLU A 96 14.63 0.16 2.38
C GLU A 96 15.89 0.81 1.82
N GLU A 97 15.89 1.08 0.50
CA GLU A 97 17.00 1.72 -0.19
C GLU A 97 17.27 3.13 0.37
N LEU A 98 16.22 3.92 0.56
CA LEU A 98 16.36 5.29 1.08
C LEU A 98 16.67 5.33 2.58
N GLN A 99 16.14 4.39 3.36
CA GLN A 99 16.43 4.30 4.79
C GLN A 99 17.92 3.98 5.07
N THR A 100 18.52 3.17 4.20
CA THR A 100 19.92 2.73 4.33
C THR A 100 20.90 3.60 3.54
N ALA A 101 20.39 4.54 2.72
CA ALA A 101 21.22 5.42 1.90
C ALA A 101 22.01 6.40 2.77
N ASP A 102 23.29 6.57 2.44
CA ASP A 102 24.11 7.60 3.05
C ASP A 102 23.69 8.98 2.52
N PRO A 103 23.25 9.90 3.39
CA PRO A 103 22.82 11.23 2.99
C PRO A 103 23.89 12.04 2.24
N GLU A 104 25.18 11.74 2.46
CA GLU A 104 26.28 12.46 1.84
C GLU A 104 26.57 12.00 0.38
N LEU A 105 26.08 10.83 -0.03
CA LEU A 105 26.38 10.25 -1.34
C LEU A 105 25.43 10.67 -2.48
N GLY A 106 24.45 11.53 -2.23
CA GLY A 106 23.66 12.20 -3.28
C GLY A 106 22.78 11.28 -4.15
N ARG A 107 22.47 10.04 -3.73
CA ARG A 107 21.64 9.07 -4.48
C ARG A 107 20.14 9.38 -4.48
N PHE A 108 19.74 10.51 -3.95
CA PHE A 108 18.33 10.88 -3.83
C PHE A 108 17.64 11.12 -5.16
N ALA A 109 18.38 11.49 -6.21
CA ALA A 109 17.83 11.64 -7.56
C ALA A 109 17.29 10.31 -8.12
N GLU A 110 17.91 9.19 -7.77
CA GLU A 110 17.42 7.85 -8.13
C GLU A 110 16.15 7.52 -7.33
N GLY A 111 16.14 7.80 -6.02
CA GLY A 111 14.96 7.63 -5.17
C GLY A 111 13.76 8.43 -5.65
N ILE A 112 13.96 9.70 -6.02
CA ILE A 112 12.89 10.54 -6.60
C ILE A 112 12.34 9.93 -7.89
N ARG A 113 13.21 9.44 -8.79
CA ARG A 113 12.76 8.79 -10.04
C ARG A 113 11.97 7.52 -9.76
N SER A 114 12.44 6.70 -8.83
CA SER A 114 11.74 5.47 -8.42
C SER A 114 10.38 5.78 -7.83
N GLU A 115 10.28 6.77 -6.96
CA GLU A 115 8.99 7.22 -6.38
C GLU A 115 8.04 7.77 -7.46
N GLN A 116 8.57 8.51 -8.44
CA GLN A 116 7.76 8.99 -9.58
C GLN A 116 7.24 7.82 -10.44
N GLN A 117 8.04 6.77 -10.64
CA GLN A 117 7.61 5.57 -11.34
C GLN A 117 6.54 4.81 -10.56
N LEU A 118 6.67 4.74 -9.24
CA LEU A 118 5.66 4.16 -8.36
C LEU A 118 4.36 4.95 -8.40
N ARG A 119 4.43 6.27 -8.42
CA ARG A 119 3.26 7.13 -8.60
C ARG A 119 2.54 6.84 -9.92
N GLN A 120 3.27 6.71 -11.03
CA GLN A 120 2.68 6.32 -12.33
C GLN A 120 2.07 4.91 -12.30
N MET A 121 2.73 3.99 -11.60
CA MET A 121 2.19 2.64 -11.42
C MET A 121 0.87 2.66 -10.64
N PHE A 122 0.77 3.51 -9.61
CA PHE A 122 -0.46 3.68 -8.85
C PHE A 122 -1.58 4.37 -9.67
N GLU A 123 -1.25 5.26 -10.63
CA GLU A 123 -2.22 5.83 -11.58
C GLU A 123 -2.95 4.74 -12.37
N HIS A 124 -2.28 3.65 -12.75
CA HIS A 124 -2.95 2.52 -13.42
C HIS A 124 -3.92 1.76 -12.50
N VAL A 125 -3.59 1.69 -11.20
CA VAL A 125 -4.52 1.14 -10.20
C VAL A 125 -5.75 2.02 -10.08
N ASP A 126 -5.57 3.34 -9.95
CA ASP A 126 -6.64 4.33 -9.86
C ASP A 126 -7.56 4.31 -11.10
N ASP A 127 -6.99 4.32 -12.31
CA ASP A 127 -7.74 4.20 -13.57
C ASP A 127 -8.60 2.92 -13.61
N SER A 128 -8.03 1.80 -13.15
CA SER A 128 -8.73 0.52 -13.12
C SER A 128 -9.85 0.51 -12.07
N LEU A 129 -9.63 1.11 -10.91
CA LEU A 129 -10.63 1.31 -9.87
C LEU A 129 -11.75 2.24 -10.33
N PHE A 130 -11.42 3.32 -11.02
CA PHE A 130 -12.40 4.20 -11.62
C PHE A 130 -13.29 3.45 -12.62
N ALA A 131 -12.68 2.65 -13.52
CA ALA A 131 -13.44 1.85 -14.48
C ALA A 131 -14.35 0.83 -13.80
N LEU A 132 -13.91 0.21 -12.69
CA LEU A 132 -14.73 -0.71 -11.90
C LEU A 132 -15.86 0.03 -11.16
N SER A 133 -15.60 1.22 -10.61
CA SER A 133 -16.57 2.04 -9.89
C SER A 133 -17.75 2.51 -10.75
N LEU A 134 -17.56 2.63 -12.07
CA LEU A 134 -18.63 2.92 -13.01
C LEU A 134 -19.66 1.78 -13.12
N ARG A 135 -19.24 0.56 -12.77
CA ARG A 135 -20.12 -0.63 -12.73
C ARG A 135 -20.62 -0.94 -11.33
N ARG A 136 -19.86 -0.56 -10.32
CA ARG A 136 -20.09 -0.81 -8.90
C ARG A 136 -20.04 0.50 -8.11
N ALA A 137 -21.16 1.20 -8.07
CA ALA A 137 -21.24 2.54 -7.48
C ALA A 137 -20.91 2.57 -5.98
N GLU A 138 -21.12 1.45 -5.27
CA GLU A 138 -20.75 1.29 -3.86
C GLU A 138 -19.25 1.39 -3.58
N LEU A 139 -18.39 1.16 -4.61
CA LEU A 139 -16.95 1.25 -4.50
C LEU A 139 -16.43 2.70 -4.39
N SER A 140 -17.12 3.64 -5.02
CA SER A 140 -16.55 4.97 -5.27
C SER A 140 -16.31 5.79 -4.01
N GLU A 141 -17.14 5.68 -2.99
CA GLU A 141 -17.03 6.50 -1.78
C GLU A 141 -15.90 6.02 -0.85
N VAL A 142 -15.81 4.70 -0.67
CA VAL A 142 -14.87 4.07 0.27
C VAL A 142 -13.45 4.06 -0.29
N VAL A 143 -13.31 3.84 -1.60
CA VAL A 143 -12.01 3.73 -2.29
C VAL A 143 -11.34 5.09 -2.50
N ASN A 144 -12.12 6.15 -2.75
CA ASN A 144 -11.58 7.49 -3.01
C ASN A 144 -10.77 8.08 -1.85
N GLU A 145 -11.12 7.77 -0.61
CA GLU A 145 -10.36 8.21 0.56
C GLU A 145 -8.96 7.62 0.54
N GLN A 146 -8.83 6.31 0.35
CA GLN A 146 -7.54 5.62 0.34
C GLN A 146 -6.68 6.02 -0.87
N ILE A 147 -7.29 6.18 -2.05
CA ILE A 147 -6.58 6.71 -3.23
C ILE A 147 -5.99 8.08 -2.93
N THR A 148 -6.76 8.96 -2.31
CA THR A 148 -6.33 10.31 -1.94
C THR A 148 -5.16 10.26 -0.96
N GLU A 149 -5.22 9.38 0.05
CA GLU A 149 -4.15 9.19 1.03
C GLU A 149 -2.86 8.67 0.38
N VAL A 150 -2.95 7.71 -0.54
CA VAL A 150 -1.77 7.22 -1.28
C VAL A 150 -1.11 8.36 -2.05
N TYR A 151 -1.85 9.11 -2.87
CA TYR A 151 -1.29 10.21 -3.63
C TYR A 151 -0.72 11.32 -2.74
N TYR A 152 -1.45 11.70 -1.70
CA TYR A 152 -0.99 12.71 -0.76
C TYR A 152 0.37 12.34 -0.15
N ASN A 153 0.51 11.10 0.30
CA ASN A 153 1.74 10.64 0.94
C ASN A 153 2.89 10.44 -0.07
N ILE A 154 2.61 10.01 -1.30
CA ILE A 154 3.61 9.97 -2.39
C ILE A 154 4.12 11.39 -2.69
N ASP A 155 3.22 12.35 -2.88
CA ASP A 155 3.59 13.73 -3.20
C ASP A 155 4.37 14.37 -2.04
N LYS A 156 4.02 14.09 -0.79
CA LYS A 156 4.77 14.53 0.39
C LYS A 156 6.12 13.84 0.55
N SER A 157 6.23 12.57 0.18
CA SER A 157 7.51 11.86 0.11
C SER A 157 8.43 12.52 -0.91
N LEU A 158 7.95 12.73 -2.13
CA LEU A 158 8.69 13.40 -3.21
C LEU A 158 9.17 14.81 -2.82
N GLU A 159 8.28 15.63 -2.26
CA GLU A 159 8.60 16.98 -1.77
C GLU A 159 9.71 16.92 -0.71
N SER A 160 9.57 16.05 0.27
CA SER A 160 10.52 15.93 1.38
C SER A 160 11.90 15.46 0.92
N ILE A 161 11.96 14.46 0.03
CA ILE A 161 13.22 13.97 -0.53
C ILE A 161 13.90 15.04 -1.39
N ALA A 162 13.12 15.76 -2.21
CA ALA A 162 13.65 16.85 -3.05
C ALA A 162 14.24 18.00 -2.21
N GLU A 163 13.70 18.24 -1.03
CA GLU A 163 14.21 19.23 -0.06
C GLU A 163 15.30 18.70 0.86
N ASN A 164 15.83 17.52 0.57
CA ASN A 164 16.85 16.84 1.37
C ASN A 164 16.41 16.48 2.80
N ARG A 165 15.09 16.34 3.01
CA ARG A 165 14.48 15.89 4.28
C ARG A 165 14.18 14.40 4.22
N ILE A 166 15.24 13.58 4.10
CA ILE A 166 15.14 12.17 3.76
C ILE A 166 14.32 11.38 4.78
N TYR A 167 14.59 11.56 6.08
CA TYR A 167 13.84 10.86 7.13
C TYR A 167 12.34 11.14 7.08
N GLN A 168 11.97 12.38 6.73
CA GLN A 168 10.58 12.75 6.57
C GLN A 168 9.97 12.12 5.31
N GLY A 169 10.71 12.10 4.20
CA GLY A 169 10.29 11.41 2.98
C GLY A 169 10.05 9.92 3.21
N VAL A 170 10.99 9.26 3.89
CA VAL A 170 10.87 7.84 4.29
C VAL A 170 9.66 7.60 5.19
N SER A 171 9.35 8.50 6.12
CA SER A 171 8.13 8.38 6.94
C SER A 171 6.86 8.47 6.10
N TYR A 172 6.81 9.33 5.09
CA TYR A 172 5.67 9.38 4.17
C TYR A 172 5.54 8.12 3.32
N GLN A 173 6.64 7.48 2.93
CA GLN A 173 6.60 6.18 2.22
C GLN A 173 5.95 5.08 3.07
N GLN A 174 6.13 5.08 4.38
CA GLN A 174 5.42 4.16 5.28
C GLN A 174 3.90 4.41 5.25
N TYR A 175 3.47 5.68 5.21
CA TYR A 175 2.04 5.99 5.07
C TYR A 175 1.49 5.58 3.70
N VAL A 176 2.29 5.69 2.62
CA VAL A 176 1.90 5.15 1.30
C VAL A 176 1.63 3.66 1.39
N LEU A 177 2.53 2.89 2.01
CA LEU A 177 2.37 1.45 2.20
C LEU A 177 1.12 1.12 3.00
N THR A 178 0.89 1.83 4.10
CA THR A 178 -0.31 1.64 4.93
C THR A 178 -1.59 1.88 4.12
N ALA A 179 -1.69 3.02 3.44
CA ALA A 179 -2.87 3.37 2.66
C ALA A 179 -3.11 2.40 1.48
N ALA A 180 -2.04 1.96 0.80
CA ALA A 180 -2.16 0.98 -0.28
C ALA A 180 -2.65 -0.39 0.23
N ASN A 181 -2.19 -0.81 1.40
CA ASN A 181 -2.64 -2.06 2.00
C ASN A 181 -4.09 -1.97 2.50
N GLU A 182 -4.47 -0.84 3.12
CA GLU A 182 -5.87 -0.57 3.50
C GLU A 182 -6.79 -0.57 2.28
N LEU A 183 -6.34 0.01 1.15
CA LEU A 183 -7.08 -0.05 -0.10
C LEU A 183 -7.28 -1.48 -0.58
N ALA A 184 -6.22 -2.30 -0.53
CA ALA A 184 -6.32 -3.70 -0.93
C ALA A 184 -7.27 -4.51 -0.02
N ASP A 185 -7.26 -4.23 1.28
CA ASP A 185 -8.16 -4.85 2.26
C ASP A 185 -9.63 -4.48 2.00
N LEU A 186 -9.89 -3.18 1.78
CA LEU A 186 -11.22 -2.71 1.40
C LEU A 186 -11.75 -3.34 0.12
N LEU A 187 -10.90 -3.53 -0.89
CA LEU A 187 -11.28 -4.17 -2.14
C LEU A 187 -11.59 -5.66 -1.96
N ALA A 188 -10.89 -6.32 -1.04
CA ALA A 188 -11.16 -7.71 -0.69
C ALA A 188 -12.48 -7.88 0.07
N ASP A 189 -12.89 -6.89 0.88
CA ASP A 189 -14.15 -6.89 1.66
C ASP A 189 -15.40 -6.77 0.77
N ILE A 190 -15.28 -6.17 -0.40
CA ILE A 190 -16.42 -5.85 -1.29
C ILE A 190 -16.83 -7.05 -2.16
N LEU A 191 -16.04 -8.09 -2.18
CA LEU A 191 -16.30 -9.33 -2.94
C LEU A 191 -16.96 -10.39 -2.10
#